data_5b711093c260022202c43265a13193bd
#
_entry.id   5b711093c260022202c43265a13193bd
#
_cell.length_a   1.000
_cell.length_b   1.000
_cell.length_c   1.000
_cell.angle_alpha   90.00
_cell.angle_beta   90.00
_cell.angle_gamma   90.00
#
_symmetry.space_group_name_H-M   'P 1'
#
loop_
_entity.id
_entity.type
_entity.pdbx_description
1 polymer ?
#
loop_
_entity_poly.entity_id
_entity_poly.type
_entity_poly.pdbx_seq_one_letter_code
_entity_poly.pdbx_strand_id
1 'polypeptide(L)'
;MQDLKIKCVADSKCMLGEGPVWDEINQDLYWVDILGNKIFRYDLSSKTVDWWETPEHVGFIVLKKGGGLIAGLRTGLHQLELQSNNKVSGRRIDRVDENTDHIRFNDGICDSRGRIWGCTMDMNQEAPLGKYYKYNGELSRTEVDKGYVVANGPALSPDGNYLYTVETVGGAALNKGIYISELKDGATVKGKQLFINWNKHSKSTFPDGIISDAEGNLWIGEFGGNVLRCFS
;
A
#
# COMPACT_ATOMS: atom_id res chain seq x y z
N MET A 1 25.59 9.06 7.99
CA MET A 1 24.31 9.32 7.28
C MET A 1 24.58 10.45 6.30
N GLN A 2 24.31 10.24 5.01
CA GLN A 2 24.31 11.36 4.06
C GLN A 2 23.14 12.29 4.42
N ASP A 3 23.39 13.61 4.44
CA ASP A 3 22.32 14.60 4.58
C ASP A 3 21.41 14.52 3.34
N LEU A 4 20.29 13.81 3.45
CA LEU A 4 19.29 13.75 2.40
C LEU A 4 18.59 15.11 2.29
N LYS A 5 18.78 15.77 1.15
CA LYS A 5 18.04 17.00 0.85
C LYS A 5 16.61 16.64 0.40
N ILE A 6 15.65 16.89 1.27
CA ILE A 6 14.24 16.71 0.95
C ILE A 6 13.72 17.94 0.22
N LYS A 7 13.00 17.72 -0.89
CA LYS A 7 12.36 18.77 -1.70
C LYS A 7 10.91 18.38 -2.00
N CYS A 8 9.97 19.28 -1.74
CA CYS A 8 8.60 19.13 -2.24
C CYS A 8 8.59 19.36 -3.75
N VAL A 9 8.20 18.35 -4.52
CA VAL A 9 8.10 18.42 -5.99
C VAL A 9 6.69 18.70 -6.47
N ALA A 10 5.66 18.38 -5.66
CA ALA A 10 4.26 18.64 -5.94
C ALA A 10 3.50 18.92 -4.65
N ASP A 11 2.83 20.07 -4.56
CA ASP A 11 1.96 20.43 -3.43
C ASP A 11 0.52 20.14 -3.81
N SER A 12 0.13 18.86 -3.76
CA SER A 12 -1.17 18.36 -4.23
C SER A 12 -2.32 18.58 -3.26
N LYS A 13 -2.04 19.03 -2.02
CA LYS A 13 -3.06 19.26 -0.97
C LYS A 13 -3.98 18.07 -0.74
N CYS A 14 -3.43 16.85 -0.75
CA CYS A 14 -4.18 15.64 -0.48
C CYS A 14 -4.80 15.66 0.93
N MET A 15 -5.99 15.12 1.06
CA MET A 15 -6.60 14.85 2.37
C MET A 15 -5.89 13.70 3.09
N LEU A 16 -5.51 12.66 2.33
CA LEU A 16 -4.69 11.53 2.78
C LEU A 16 -3.87 11.02 1.59
N GLY A 17 -2.69 11.63 1.38
CA GLY A 17 -1.77 11.28 0.30
C GLY A 17 -0.96 10.04 0.65
N GLU A 18 -1.01 9.00 -0.20
CA GLU A 18 -0.49 7.68 0.08
C GLU A 18 0.03 6.96 -1.18
N GLY A 19 0.70 5.84 -0.96
CA GLY A 19 1.03 4.85 -1.97
C GLY A 19 1.81 5.39 -3.16
N PRO A 20 3.00 6.02 -2.98
CA PRO A 20 3.80 6.50 -4.10
C PRO A 20 4.31 5.33 -4.94
N VAL A 21 4.11 5.42 -6.28
CA VAL A 21 4.56 4.43 -7.26
C VAL A 21 5.37 5.11 -8.34
N TRP A 22 6.61 4.66 -8.52
CA TRP A 22 7.49 5.16 -9.56
C TRP A 22 7.33 4.37 -10.87
N ASP A 23 7.09 5.07 -11.96
CA ASP A 23 7.12 4.53 -13.32
C ASP A 23 8.50 4.79 -13.93
N GLU A 24 9.35 3.77 -13.90
CA GLU A 24 10.71 3.87 -14.43
C GLU A 24 10.75 4.08 -15.95
N ILE A 25 9.75 3.59 -16.67
CA ILE A 25 9.70 3.67 -18.14
C ILE A 25 9.36 5.10 -18.58
N ASN A 26 8.32 5.67 -18.00
CA ASN A 26 7.84 7.01 -18.35
C ASN A 26 8.46 8.12 -17.50
N GLN A 27 9.18 7.78 -16.44
CA GLN A 27 9.76 8.72 -15.47
C GLN A 27 8.68 9.57 -14.79
N ASP A 28 7.57 8.90 -14.42
CA ASP A 28 6.43 9.50 -13.76
C ASP A 28 6.35 9.01 -12.30
N LEU A 29 5.93 9.88 -11.39
CA LEU A 29 5.58 9.50 -10.03
C LEU A 29 4.06 9.55 -9.85
N TYR A 30 3.48 8.41 -9.50
CA TYR A 30 2.06 8.32 -9.15
C TYR A 30 1.88 8.27 -7.63
N TRP A 31 0.73 8.73 -7.13
CA TRP A 31 0.26 8.53 -5.77
C TRP A 31 -1.26 8.63 -5.71
N VAL A 32 -1.84 8.30 -4.57
CA VAL A 32 -3.28 8.38 -4.34
C VAL A 32 -3.61 9.42 -3.27
N ASP A 33 -4.80 10.01 -3.33
CA ASP A 33 -5.45 10.67 -2.22
C ASP A 33 -6.65 9.80 -1.83
N ILE A 34 -6.48 9.00 -0.79
CA ILE A 34 -7.48 8.01 -0.39
C ILE A 34 -8.81 8.67 -0.09
N LEU A 35 -8.81 9.68 0.78
CA LEU A 35 -10.03 10.36 1.22
C LEU A 35 -10.54 11.38 0.21
N GLY A 36 -9.67 11.90 -0.65
CA GLY A 36 -10.02 12.79 -1.75
C GLY A 36 -10.51 12.05 -3.00
N ASN A 37 -10.48 10.71 -3.02
CA ASN A 37 -10.86 9.88 -4.18
C ASN A 37 -10.13 10.27 -5.45
N LYS A 38 -8.80 10.37 -5.40
CA LYS A 38 -8.00 10.80 -6.55
C LYS A 38 -6.75 9.95 -6.73
N ILE A 39 -6.35 9.82 -7.98
CA ILE A 39 -5.05 9.35 -8.40
C ILE A 39 -4.32 10.55 -8.99
N PHE A 40 -3.06 10.74 -8.62
CA PHE A 40 -2.19 11.80 -9.14
C PHE A 40 -1.02 11.20 -9.92
N ARG A 41 -0.51 11.99 -10.86
CA ARG A 41 0.74 11.72 -11.59
C ARG A 41 1.55 13.00 -11.68
N TYR A 42 2.81 12.92 -11.33
CA TYR A 42 3.81 13.94 -11.58
C TYR A 42 4.73 13.49 -12.71
N ASP A 43 4.71 14.21 -13.82
CA ASP A 43 5.64 14.02 -14.94
C ASP A 43 6.95 14.75 -14.63
N LEU A 44 8.05 14.00 -14.51
CA LEU A 44 9.35 14.55 -14.15
C LEU A 44 9.91 15.48 -15.24
N SER A 45 9.57 15.24 -16.50
CA SER A 45 10.10 16.01 -17.65
C SER A 45 9.44 17.38 -17.78
N SER A 46 8.11 17.41 -17.75
CA SER A 46 7.32 18.64 -17.85
C SER A 46 7.14 19.36 -16.51
N LYS A 47 7.35 18.65 -15.40
CA LYS A 47 7.09 19.10 -14.01
C LYS A 47 5.63 19.48 -13.78
N THR A 48 4.72 18.80 -14.47
CA THR A 48 3.28 19.00 -14.32
C THR A 48 2.67 17.91 -13.44
N VAL A 49 1.54 18.24 -12.80
CA VAL A 49 0.74 17.32 -12.03
C VAL A 49 -0.61 17.13 -12.73
N ASP A 50 -0.90 15.91 -13.10
CA ASP A 50 -2.22 15.47 -13.54
C ASP A 50 -2.94 14.75 -12.41
N TRP A 51 -4.27 14.66 -12.49
CA TRP A 51 -5.06 13.92 -11.53
C TRP A 51 -6.34 13.37 -12.15
N TRP A 52 -6.89 12.30 -11.53
CA TRP A 52 -8.12 11.64 -11.96
C TRP A 52 -8.98 11.30 -10.75
N GLU A 53 -10.28 11.55 -10.86
CA GLU A 53 -11.27 11.15 -9.85
C GLU A 53 -11.53 9.65 -9.94
N THR A 54 -11.55 8.99 -8.78
CA THR A 54 -12.03 7.62 -8.61
C THR A 54 -13.45 7.63 -8.04
N PRO A 55 -14.29 6.62 -8.33
CA PRO A 55 -15.68 6.59 -7.85
C PRO A 55 -15.81 6.41 -6.33
N GLU A 56 -14.75 6.01 -5.67
CA GLU A 56 -14.68 5.70 -4.23
C GLU A 56 -13.23 5.76 -3.74
N HIS A 57 -12.99 5.56 -2.44
CA HIS A 57 -11.66 5.55 -1.85
C HIS A 57 -10.72 4.61 -2.63
N VAL A 58 -9.54 5.09 -2.94
CA VAL A 58 -8.45 4.34 -3.59
C VAL A 58 -7.29 4.18 -2.62
N GLY A 59 -7.07 2.96 -2.13
CA GLY A 59 -6.03 2.67 -1.15
C GLY A 59 -4.64 2.54 -1.77
N PHE A 60 -4.54 1.92 -2.94
CA PHE A 60 -3.28 1.76 -3.66
C PHE A 60 -3.51 1.62 -5.17
N ILE A 61 -2.44 1.80 -5.92
CA ILE A 61 -2.38 1.51 -7.35
C ILE A 61 -1.12 0.71 -7.69
N VAL A 62 -1.18 -0.08 -8.74
CA VAL A 62 -0.02 -0.67 -9.40
C VAL A 62 -0.10 -0.44 -10.90
N LEU A 63 1.05 -0.24 -11.55
CA LEU A 63 1.13 -0.01 -12.98
C LEU A 63 0.92 -1.33 -13.73
N LYS A 64 0.12 -1.28 -14.76
CA LYS A 64 -0.15 -2.44 -15.61
C LYS A 64 0.75 -2.42 -16.84
N LYS A 65 1.38 -3.55 -17.14
CA LYS A 65 2.13 -3.71 -18.40
C LYS A 65 1.21 -3.48 -19.58
N GLY A 66 1.60 -2.58 -20.47
CA GLY A 66 0.79 -2.21 -21.64
C GLY A 66 -0.19 -1.05 -21.39
N GLY A 67 -0.13 -0.41 -20.25
CA GLY A 67 -0.92 0.78 -19.89
C GLY A 67 -2.08 0.50 -18.94
N GLY A 68 -2.60 1.58 -18.35
CA GLY A 68 -3.63 1.52 -17.31
C GLY A 68 -3.09 1.12 -15.94
N LEU A 69 -3.99 0.96 -14.99
CA LEU A 69 -3.69 0.68 -13.59
C LEU A 69 -4.49 -0.52 -13.08
N ILE A 70 -3.96 -1.21 -12.08
CA ILE A 70 -4.78 -1.99 -11.16
C ILE A 70 -4.83 -1.22 -9.84
N ALA A 71 -6.02 -1.05 -9.29
CA ALA A 71 -6.25 -0.25 -8.08
C ALA A 71 -7.02 -1.04 -7.03
N GLY A 72 -6.60 -0.94 -5.79
CA GLY A 72 -7.38 -1.38 -4.64
C GLY A 72 -8.34 -0.27 -4.22
N LEU A 73 -9.60 -0.39 -4.63
CA LEU A 73 -10.65 0.54 -4.22
C LEU A 73 -11.38 0.02 -2.97
N ARG A 74 -12.29 0.82 -2.44
CA ARG A 74 -13.10 0.41 -1.28
C ARG A 74 -13.86 -0.89 -1.52
N THR A 75 -14.48 -1.04 -2.68
CA THR A 75 -15.30 -2.22 -2.98
C THR A 75 -14.53 -3.41 -3.54
N GLY A 76 -13.22 -3.27 -3.84
CA GLY A 76 -12.43 -4.37 -4.37
C GLY A 76 -11.27 -3.97 -5.25
N LEU A 77 -10.72 -4.96 -5.95
CA LEU A 77 -9.67 -4.76 -6.93
C LEU A 77 -10.27 -4.38 -8.28
N HIS A 78 -9.77 -3.32 -8.88
CA HIS A 78 -10.26 -2.76 -10.14
C HIS A 78 -9.16 -2.63 -11.18
N GLN A 79 -9.49 -2.87 -12.45
CA GLN A 79 -8.68 -2.43 -13.56
C GLN A 79 -9.20 -1.06 -14.02
N LEU A 80 -8.30 -0.08 -14.11
CA LEU A 80 -8.64 1.31 -14.43
C LEU A 80 -7.83 1.81 -15.63
N GLU A 81 -8.47 2.67 -16.40
CA GLU A 81 -7.87 3.45 -17.48
C GLU A 81 -8.06 4.94 -17.16
N LEU A 82 -6.99 5.72 -17.28
CA LEU A 82 -6.98 7.16 -17.03
C LEU A 82 -7.52 7.90 -18.25
N GLN A 83 -8.60 8.67 -18.08
CA GLN A 83 -9.27 9.36 -19.19
C GLN A 83 -8.87 10.83 -19.27
N SER A 84 -8.95 11.43 -20.46
CA SER A 84 -8.62 12.83 -20.71
C SER A 84 -9.53 13.84 -19.98
N ASN A 85 -10.68 13.41 -19.49
CA ASN A 85 -11.65 14.23 -18.75
C ASN A 85 -11.44 14.21 -17.22
N ASN A 86 -10.25 13.85 -16.75
CA ASN A 86 -9.89 13.74 -15.32
C ASN A 86 -10.73 12.71 -14.54
N LYS A 87 -11.23 11.68 -15.22
CA LYS A 87 -11.95 10.56 -14.61
C LYS A 87 -11.25 9.25 -14.94
N VAL A 88 -11.53 8.22 -14.17
CA VAL A 88 -11.15 6.87 -14.52
C VAL A 88 -12.33 6.15 -15.17
N SER A 89 -12.01 5.25 -16.09
CA SER A 89 -12.96 4.22 -16.55
C SER A 89 -12.37 2.85 -16.22
N GLY A 90 -13.23 1.84 -16.13
CA GLY A 90 -12.72 0.50 -15.85
C GLY A 90 -13.76 -0.44 -15.30
N ARG A 91 -13.29 -1.58 -14.79
CA ARG A 91 -14.16 -2.62 -14.26
C ARG A 91 -13.59 -3.19 -12.97
N ARG A 92 -14.46 -3.62 -12.08
CA ARG A 92 -14.07 -4.40 -10.92
C ARG A 92 -13.66 -5.81 -11.35
N ILE A 93 -12.52 -6.26 -10.84
CA ILE A 93 -11.96 -7.58 -11.07
C ILE A 93 -12.42 -8.53 -9.97
N ASP A 94 -12.33 -8.07 -8.70
CA ASP A 94 -12.62 -8.86 -7.53
C ASP A 94 -13.26 -8.00 -6.44
N ARG A 95 -14.10 -8.57 -5.61
CA ARG A 95 -14.76 -7.92 -4.48
C ARG A 95 -14.11 -8.34 -3.17
N VAL A 96 -13.78 -7.37 -2.32
CA VAL A 96 -13.04 -7.65 -1.08
C VAL A 96 -13.88 -8.41 -0.05
N ASP A 97 -15.07 -7.90 0.23
CA ASP A 97 -16.01 -8.53 1.15
C ASP A 97 -17.45 -8.17 0.76
N GLU A 98 -18.33 -9.16 0.72
CA GLU A 98 -19.73 -8.95 0.32
C GLU A 98 -20.61 -8.45 1.47
N ASN A 99 -20.14 -8.58 2.72
CA ASN A 99 -20.96 -8.41 3.91
C ASN A 99 -20.56 -7.23 4.80
N THR A 100 -19.53 -6.44 4.42
CA THR A 100 -19.02 -5.38 5.29
C THR A 100 -18.76 -4.09 4.53
N ASP A 101 -19.65 -3.11 4.71
CA ASP A 101 -19.55 -1.79 4.08
C ASP A 101 -18.42 -0.92 4.64
N HIS A 102 -17.79 -1.33 5.75
CA HIS A 102 -16.74 -0.58 6.43
C HIS A 102 -15.34 -1.13 6.24
N ILE A 103 -15.15 -2.11 5.34
CA ILE A 103 -13.83 -2.56 4.92
C ILE A 103 -13.43 -1.92 3.60
N ARG A 104 -12.18 -1.51 3.48
CA ARG A 104 -11.58 -1.04 2.23
C ARG A 104 -10.17 -1.59 2.05
N PHE A 105 -9.69 -1.61 0.81
CA PHE A 105 -8.25 -1.68 0.59
C PHE A 105 -7.58 -0.43 1.19
N ASN A 106 -6.41 -0.66 1.81
CA ASN A 106 -5.63 0.39 2.42
C ASN A 106 -4.30 0.60 1.70
N ASP A 107 -3.54 -0.46 1.50
CA ASP A 107 -2.23 -0.38 0.86
C ASP A 107 -1.94 -1.63 0.03
N GLY A 108 -0.95 -1.56 -0.88
CA GLY A 108 -0.56 -2.69 -1.69
C GLY A 108 0.58 -2.39 -2.65
N ILE A 109 1.26 -3.46 -3.05
CA ILE A 109 2.40 -3.42 -3.96
C ILE A 109 2.29 -4.46 -5.07
N CYS A 110 3.08 -4.28 -6.13
CA CYS A 110 3.35 -5.32 -7.12
C CYS A 110 4.78 -5.84 -6.91
N ASP A 111 4.93 -7.16 -6.86
CA ASP A 111 6.25 -7.76 -6.76
C ASP A 111 6.91 -7.94 -8.14
N SER A 112 8.20 -8.32 -8.14
CA SER A 112 8.99 -8.52 -9.36
C SER A 112 8.47 -9.66 -10.27
N ARG A 113 7.56 -10.48 -9.76
CA ARG A 113 6.89 -11.57 -10.52
C ARG A 113 5.51 -11.15 -11.05
N GLY A 114 5.12 -9.88 -10.89
CA GLY A 114 3.83 -9.35 -11.33
C GLY A 114 2.65 -9.77 -10.45
N ARG A 115 2.90 -10.24 -9.21
CA ARG A 115 1.84 -10.55 -8.25
C ARG A 115 1.53 -9.30 -7.43
N ILE A 116 0.24 -9.07 -7.18
CA ILE A 116 -0.19 -7.95 -6.35
C ILE A 116 -0.40 -8.45 -4.93
N TRP A 117 0.17 -7.75 -3.98
CA TRP A 117 -0.03 -7.94 -2.56
C TRP A 117 -0.76 -6.71 -2.04
N GLY A 118 -1.97 -6.90 -1.51
CA GLY A 118 -2.78 -5.80 -1.00
C GLY A 118 -3.34 -6.12 0.36
N CYS A 119 -3.54 -5.09 1.17
CA CYS A 119 -4.15 -5.25 2.47
C CYS A 119 -5.40 -4.41 2.64
N THR A 120 -6.27 -4.87 3.55
CA THR A 120 -7.51 -4.20 3.91
C THR A 120 -7.51 -3.77 5.36
N MET A 121 -8.36 -2.80 5.68
CA MET A 121 -8.56 -2.32 7.04
C MET A 121 -10.04 -2.15 7.36
N ASP A 122 -10.35 -2.16 8.64
CA ASP A 122 -11.61 -1.64 9.16
C ASP A 122 -11.58 -0.11 9.19
N MET A 123 -12.47 0.54 8.45
CA MET A 123 -12.56 2.01 8.40
C MET A 123 -12.97 2.62 9.74
N ASN A 124 -13.64 1.86 10.61
CA ASN A 124 -13.96 2.27 11.97
C ASN A 124 -12.77 2.16 12.92
N GLN A 125 -11.72 1.41 12.53
CA GLN A 125 -10.51 1.16 13.32
C GLN A 125 -10.78 0.51 14.69
N GLU A 126 -11.78 -0.37 14.77
CA GLU A 126 -12.22 -0.99 15.99
C GLU A 126 -12.03 -2.52 16.01
N ALA A 127 -12.29 -3.15 14.87
CA ALA A 127 -12.32 -4.60 14.78
C ALA A 127 -11.18 -5.17 13.91
N PRO A 128 -10.61 -6.36 14.27
CA PRO A 128 -9.50 -6.97 13.52
C PRO A 128 -10.01 -7.70 12.26
N LEU A 129 -10.66 -6.96 11.37
CA LEU A 129 -11.26 -7.45 10.12
C LEU A 129 -10.33 -7.34 8.92
N GLY A 130 -9.24 -6.59 9.05
CA GLY A 130 -8.24 -6.41 8.02
C GLY A 130 -7.50 -7.70 7.67
N LYS A 131 -7.16 -7.83 6.39
CA LYS A 131 -6.55 -9.02 5.81
C LYS A 131 -5.49 -8.62 4.78
N TYR A 132 -4.57 -9.55 4.52
CA TYR A 132 -3.67 -9.48 3.38
C TYR A 132 -4.06 -10.48 2.32
N TYR A 133 -4.03 -10.02 1.08
CA TYR A 133 -4.33 -10.81 -0.09
C TYR A 133 -3.17 -10.80 -1.07
N LYS A 134 -3.00 -11.91 -1.75
CA LYS A 134 -2.10 -12.04 -2.90
C LYS A 134 -2.95 -12.35 -4.13
N TYR A 135 -2.72 -11.61 -5.21
CA TYR A 135 -3.28 -11.88 -6.53
C TYR A 135 -2.17 -12.37 -7.45
N ASN A 136 -2.41 -13.47 -8.16
CA ASN A 136 -1.48 -13.99 -9.17
C ASN A 136 -1.61 -13.23 -10.50
N GLY A 137 -0.85 -13.64 -11.51
CA GLY A 137 -0.90 -13.04 -12.86
C GLY A 137 -2.26 -13.11 -13.56
N GLU A 138 -3.13 -14.04 -13.15
CA GLU A 138 -4.51 -14.17 -13.62
C GLU A 138 -5.50 -13.41 -12.74
N LEU A 139 -5.00 -12.66 -11.76
CA LEU A 139 -5.75 -11.89 -10.77
C LEU A 139 -6.68 -12.76 -9.88
N SER A 140 -6.31 -14.04 -9.71
CA SER A 140 -6.95 -14.93 -8.74
C SER A 140 -6.43 -14.63 -7.33
N ARG A 141 -7.36 -14.43 -6.37
CA ARG A 141 -7.08 -14.04 -4.99
C ARG A 141 -6.74 -15.22 -4.09
N THR A 142 -5.78 -15.02 -3.21
CA THR A 142 -5.51 -15.88 -2.04
C THR A 142 -5.44 -15.01 -0.80
N GLU A 143 -6.20 -15.32 0.26
CA GLU A 143 -6.01 -14.75 1.60
C GLU A 143 -4.71 -15.32 2.18
N VAL A 144 -3.77 -14.47 2.56
CA VAL A 144 -2.44 -14.89 3.04
C VAL A 144 -2.24 -14.62 4.53
N ASP A 145 -2.95 -13.63 5.07
CA ASP A 145 -2.92 -13.31 6.50
C ASP A 145 -4.16 -12.49 6.89
N LYS A 146 -4.48 -12.45 8.21
CA LYS A 146 -5.66 -11.77 8.75
C LYS A 146 -5.50 -11.37 10.21
N GLY A 147 -6.50 -10.64 10.72
CA GLY A 147 -6.59 -10.25 12.12
C GLY A 147 -5.99 -8.90 12.41
N TYR A 148 -5.93 -8.02 11.42
CA TYR A 148 -5.45 -6.65 11.51
C TYR A 148 -6.63 -5.69 11.72
N VAL A 149 -6.43 -4.66 12.53
CA VAL A 149 -7.39 -3.54 12.63
C VAL A 149 -7.13 -2.57 11.48
N VAL A 150 -5.91 -2.08 11.39
CA VAL A 150 -5.45 -1.24 10.29
C VAL A 150 -4.19 -1.85 9.71
N ALA A 151 -4.35 -2.66 8.64
CA ALA A 151 -3.22 -3.22 7.93
C ALA A 151 -2.60 -2.19 7.00
N ASN A 152 -1.26 -2.14 6.98
CA ASN A 152 -0.44 -1.27 6.13
C ASN A 152 0.77 -2.02 5.56
N GLY A 153 1.45 -1.43 4.61
CA GLY A 153 2.38 -2.14 3.76
C GLY A 153 1.59 -3.04 2.79
N PRO A 154 2.01 -4.06 2.19
CA PRO A 154 3.12 -4.96 2.51
C PRO A 154 4.46 -4.51 1.93
N ALA A 155 5.54 -5.13 2.41
CA ALA A 155 6.82 -5.13 1.73
C ALA A 155 7.38 -6.54 1.61
N LEU A 156 8.20 -6.76 0.60
CA LEU A 156 8.94 -8.01 0.42
C LEU A 156 10.43 -7.76 0.61
N SER A 157 11.14 -8.72 1.19
CA SER A 157 12.61 -8.67 1.18
C SER A 157 13.15 -8.71 -0.27
N PRO A 158 14.34 -8.15 -0.54
CA PRO A 158 14.91 -8.13 -1.89
C PRO A 158 15.05 -9.52 -2.53
N ASP A 159 15.32 -10.54 -1.73
CA ASP A 159 15.40 -11.94 -2.17
C ASP A 159 14.04 -12.62 -2.34
N GLY A 160 12.96 -11.96 -1.92
CA GLY A 160 11.59 -12.46 -2.00
C GLY A 160 11.27 -13.59 -1.02
N ASN A 161 12.08 -13.79 0.01
CA ASN A 161 11.91 -14.86 0.99
C ASN A 161 11.10 -14.45 2.21
N TYR A 162 10.90 -13.15 2.43
CA TYR A 162 10.15 -12.62 3.57
C TYR A 162 9.10 -11.62 3.13
N LEU A 163 7.96 -11.69 3.82
CA LEU A 163 6.87 -10.71 3.76
C LEU A 163 6.86 -9.91 5.06
N TYR A 164 6.89 -8.61 4.93
CA TYR A 164 6.65 -7.68 6.04
C TYR A 164 5.24 -7.14 5.97
N THR A 165 4.55 -7.14 7.11
CA THR A 165 3.18 -6.64 7.27
C THR A 165 3.13 -5.69 8.46
N VAL A 166 2.20 -4.74 8.44
CA VAL A 166 2.08 -3.72 9.48
C VAL A 166 0.71 -3.80 10.15
N GLU A 167 0.69 -3.78 11.47
CA GLU A 167 -0.48 -3.42 12.26
C GLU A 167 -0.27 -2.01 12.81
N THR A 168 -1.02 -1.06 12.30
CA THR A 168 -0.82 0.37 12.56
C THR A 168 -1.25 0.78 13.95
N VAL A 169 -2.44 0.39 14.39
CA VAL A 169 -3.03 0.86 15.66
C VAL A 169 -2.86 -0.12 16.81
N GLY A 170 -2.80 -1.40 16.50
CA GLY A 170 -2.82 -2.48 17.47
C GLY A 170 -4.25 -2.82 17.92
N GLY A 171 -4.44 -4.03 18.36
CA GLY A 171 -5.73 -4.54 18.81
C GLY A 171 -5.59 -5.78 19.69
N ALA A 172 -6.69 -6.49 19.91
CA ALA A 172 -6.69 -7.68 20.76
C ALA A 172 -5.85 -8.84 20.19
N ALA A 173 -5.71 -8.91 18.85
CA ALA A 173 -5.01 -10.01 18.17
C ALA A 173 -3.53 -9.69 17.90
N LEU A 174 -3.21 -8.45 17.54
CA LEU A 174 -1.87 -8.03 17.14
C LEU A 174 -1.46 -6.76 17.87
N ASN A 175 -0.18 -6.69 18.22
CA ASN A 175 0.42 -5.45 18.73
C ASN A 175 0.68 -4.46 17.60
N LYS A 176 0.67 -3.18 17.91
CA LYS A 176 1.12 -2.12 17.01
C LYS A 176 2.59 -2.36 16.63
N GLY A 177 2.85 -2.58 15.33
CA GLY A 177 4.21 -2.85 14.86
C GLY A 177 4.30 -3.53 13.50
N ILE A 178 5.51 -3.91 13.16
CA ILE A 178 5.85 -4.62 11.94
C ILE A 178 6.02 -6.11 12.25
N TYR A 179 5.43 -6.93 11.41
CA TYR A 179 5.54 -8.39 11.48
C TYR A 179 6.34 -8.90 10.30
N ILE A 180 7.09 -9.96 10.49
CA ILE A 180 7.82 -10.68 9.46
C ILE A 180 7.28 -12.10 9.34
N SER A 181 7.14 -12.58 8.12
CA SER A 181 6.75 -13.95 7.81
C SER A 181 7.65 -14.50 6.72
N GLU A 182 8.03 -15.77 6.82
CA GLU A 182 8.74 -16.47 5.75
C GLU A 182 7.80 -16.73 4.56
N LEU A 183 8.30 -16.55 3.36
CA LEU A 183 7.63 -16.90 2.11
C LEU A 183 8.22 -18.18 1.55
N LYS A 184 7.54 -19.31 1.79
CA LYS A 184 7.91 -20.56 1.17
C LYS A 184 7.55 -20.52 -0.32
N ASP A 185 8.51 -20.90 -1.18
CA ASP A 185 8.38 -20.84 -2.63
C ASP A 185 8.00 -19.44 -3.16
N GLY A 186 8.38 -18.40 -2.39
CA GLY A 186 8.06 -17.00 -2.67
C GLY A 186 6.56 -16.68 -2.69
N ALA A 187 5.69 -17.51 -2.11
CA ALA A 187 4.25 -17.34 -2.21
C ALA A 187 3.43 -17.77 -0.99
N THR A 188 3.86 -18.76 -0.23
CA THR A 188 3.13 -19.29 0.93
C THR A 188 3.67 -18.67 2.21
N VAL A 189 2.82 -17.92 2.91
CA VAL A 189 3.17 -17.23 4.17
C VAL A 189 3.24 -18.23 5.32
N LYS A 190 4.32 -18.19 6.11
CA LYS A 190 4.53 -19.02 7.31
C LYS A 190 5.22 -18.24 8.42
N GLY A 191 4.98 -18.68 9.64
CA GLY A 191 5.79 -18.30 10.80
C GLY A 191 5.74 -16.83 11.17
N LYS A 192 4.56 -16.18 11.06
CA LYS A 192 4.40 -14.77 11.44
C LYS A 192 4.90 -14.50 12.86
N GLN A 193 5.79 -13.52 12.99
CA GLN A 193 6.30 -13.06 14.28
C GLN A 193 6.43 -11.52 14.30
N LEU A 194 6.31 -10.94 15.50
CA LEU A 194 6.53 -9.51 15.70
C LEU A 194 8.02 -9.19 15.49
N PHE A 195 8.34 -8.40 14.47
CA PHE A 195 9.69 -8.01 14.10
C PHE A 195 10.07 -6.69 14.78
N ILE A 196 9.23 -5.67 14.66
CA ILE A 196 9.44 -4.37 15.32
C ILE A 196 8.21 -4.05 16.18
N ASN A 197 8.40 -4.01 17.50
CA ASN A 197 7.36 -3.55 18.42
C ASN A 197 7.35 -2.01 18.44
N TRP A 198 6.37 -1.40 17.75
CA TRP A 198 6.33 0.05 17.61
C TRP A 198 6.13 0.81 18.92
N ASN A 199 5.45 0.21 19.90
CA ASN A 199 5.28 0.83 21.22
C ASN A 199 6.59 1.08 21.97
N LYS A 200 7.69 0.41 21.57
CA LYS A 200 9.04 0.69 22.09
C LYS A 200 9.70 1.90 21.43
N HIS A 201 9.24 2.31 20.24
CA HIS A 201 9.72 3.48 19.51
C HIS A 201 8.86 4.70 19.79
N SER A 202 7.55 4.56 19.72
CA SER A 202 6.60 5.64 19.97
C SER A 202 5.25 5.11 20.42
N LYS A 203 4.68 5.76 21.42
CA LYS A 203 3.30 5.50 21.87
C LYS A 203 2.26 6.35 21.13
N SER A 204 2.67 7.52 20.64
CA SER A 204 1.79 8.54 20.06
C SER A 204 1.77 8.57 18.54
N THR A 205 2.69 7.86 17.89
CA THR A 205 2.77 7.76 16.43
C THR A 205 2.57 6.33 15.97
N PHE A 206 2.38 6.13 14.67
CA PHE A 206 1.93 4.86 14.13
C PHE A 206 2.81 4.44 12.95
N PRO A 207 3.20 3.15 12.84
CA PRO A 207 3.83 2.62 11.64
C PRO A 207 2.79 2.60 10.52
N ASP A 208 3.18 3.04 9.33
CA ASP A 208 2.32 3.16 8.18
C ASP A 208 2.87 2.38 6.98
N GLY A 209 2.82 2.91 5.77
CA GLY A 209 3.39 2.27 4.60
C GLY A 209 4.87 1.90 4.78
N ILE A 210 5.28 0.76 4.26
CA ILE A 210 6.67 0.27 4.33
C ILE A 210 7.16 -0.18 2.96
N ILE A 211 8.47 -0.06 2.76
CA ILE A 211 9.16 -0.61 1.60
C ILE A 211 10.55 -1.10 1.99
N SER A 212 11.05 -2.14 1.34
CA SER A 212 12.45 -2.55 1.44
C SER A 212 13.27 -1.94 0.32
N ASP A 213 14.51 -1.51 0.63
CA ASP A 213 15.49 -1.16 -0.39
C ASP A 213 16.31 -2.37 -0.86
N ALA A 214 17.21 -2.17 -1.81
CA ALA A 214 18.02 -3.24 -2.38
C ALA A 214 19.01 -3.86 -1.38
N GLU A 215 19.38 -3.13 -0.33
CA GLU A 215 20.26 -3.59 0.76
C GLU A 215 19.48 -4.36 1.85
N GLY A 216 18.15 -4.39 1.76
CA GLY A 216 17.27 -5.05 2.73
C GLY A 216 16.85 -4.17 3.91
N ASN A 217 17.18 -2.87 3.88
CA ASN A 217 16.68 -1.94 4.89
C ASN A 217 15.18 -1.71 4.71
N LEU A 218 14.46 -1.55 5.82
CA LEU A 218 13.03 -1.20 5.80
C LEU A 218 12.85 0.30 6.00
N TRP A 219 12.23 0.92 5.03
CA TRP A 219 11.79 2.32 5.10
C TRP A 219 10.33 2.36 5.50
N ILE A 220 10.01 3.09 6.57
CA ILE A 220 8.69 3.08 7.21
C ILE A 220 8.20 4.52 7.36
N GLY A 221 7.04 4.82 6.81
CA GLY A 221 6.30 6.04 7.10
C GLY A 221 5.82 6.04 8.55
N GLU A 222 6.00 7.15 9.27
CA GLU A 222 5.52 7.31 10.64
C GLU A 222 4.33 8.28 10.65
N PHE A 223 3.12 7.73 10.60
CA PHE A 223 1.89 8.52 10.64
C PHE A 223 1.77 9.29 11.98
N GLY A 224 1.50 10.59 11.87
CA GLY A 224 1.48 11.51 13.02
C GLY A 224 2.85 11.90 13.54
N GLY A 225 3.95 11.42 12.97
CA GLY A 225 5.32 11.69 13.39
C GLY A 225 6.10 12.64 12.49
N ASN A 226 5.64 12.90 11.27
CA ASN A 226 6.37 13.65 10.23
C ASN A 226 7.79 13.11 9.98
N VAL A 227 7.94 11.79 10.03
CA VAL A 227 9.22 11.09 9.93
C VAL A 227 9.12 9.93 8.95
N LEU A 228 10.16 9.74 8.15
CA LEU A 228 10.45 8.50 7.45
C LEU A 228 11.62 7.82 8.17
N ARG A 229 11.42 6.60 8.65
CA ARG A 229 12.44 5.82 9.37
C ARG A 229 13.03 4.76 8.49
N CYS A 230 14.33 4.53 8.66
CA CYS A 230 15.06 3.43 8.06
C CYS A 230 15.59 2.50 9.16
N PHE A 231 15.29 1.22 9.03
CA PHE A 231 15.81 0.14 9.89
C PHE A 231 16.68 -0.77 9.03
N SER A 232 17.92 -0.95 9.46
CA SER A 232 18.92 -1.84 8.84
C SER A 232 19.06 -3.16 9.61
#